data_5ec0c9919cb6fad150b213ef3c5e80b1
#
_entry.id   5ec0c9919cb6fad150b213ef3c5e80b1
#
_cell.length_a   1.000
_cell.length_b   1.000
_cell.length_c   1.000
_cell.angle_alpha   90.00
_cell.angle_beta   90.00
_cell.angle_gamma   90.00
#
_symmetry.space_group_name_H-M   'P 1'
#
loop_
_entity.id
_entity.type
_entity.pdbx_description
1 polymer ?
#
loop_
_entity_poly.entity_id
_entity_poly.type
_entity_poly.pdbx_seq_one_letter_code
_entity_poly.pdbx_strand_id
1 'polypeptide(L)'
;MSKHTVCLDPGHGPGNVNGSPDGTYKEWEFTWDMAQRIKPLLEAQGVGVVLTKTADNYPSLTERANISNKAQPDCFVSIHTNAAGEGGWSSASGLEIYTSAGPMTAQRNVLASKLVNAFHAAGVALRSEPIKHNIELTVLAKTDAPACLIEYGFHTNKTDVEYLKDTKYRDKLAEATAKGICEFLGVAWQGETGADSAEDTPDVWAAEAWEKARDNGVLDGTRPRDNMTRQELAVVLDRLNLI
;
A
#
# COMPACT_ATOMS: atom_id res chain seq x y z
N MET A 1 13.06 8.27 20.70
CA MET A 1 13.26 8.36 19.24
C MET A 1 12.65 7.10 18.63
N SER A 2 11.95 7.20 17.52
CA SER A 2 11.41 6.04 16.83
C SER A 2 12.56 5.15 16.34
N LYS A 3 12.35 3.83 16.38
CA LYS A 3 13.35 2.85 15.91
C LYS A 3 13.46 2.88 14.37
N HIS A 4 12.38 3.25 13.70
CA HIS A 4 12.27 3.28 12.24
C HIS A 4 11.79 4.64 11.76
N THR A 5 12.21 5.03 10.56
CA THR A 5 11.80 6.27 9.90
C THR A 5 11.42 5.98 8.45
N VAL A 6 10.33 6.56 8.00
CA VAL A 6 9.83 6.48 6.61
C VAL A 6 9.83 7.86 5.99
N CYS A 7 10.26 7.97 4.75
CA CYS A 7 10.07 9.18 3.94
C CYS A 7 8.85 8.98 3.03
N LEU A 8 7.81 9.79 3.23
CA LEU A 8 6.67 9.89 2.33
C LEU A 8 6.87 11.05 1.37
N ASP A 9 6.68 10.80 0.10
CA ASP A 9 6.84 11.77 -0.99
C ASP A 9 5.49 12.00 -1.69
N PRO A 10 4.67 12.96 -1.23
CA PRO A 10 3.44 13.33 -1.92
C PRO A 10 3.78 13.95 -3.27
N GLY A 11 3.42 13.28 -4.37
CA GLY A 11 3.71 13.72 -5.73
C GLY A 11 3.15 15.10 -6.04
N HIS A 12 3.78 15.78 -6.98
CA HIS A 12 3.38 17.10 -7.46
C HIS A 12 3.28 18.18 -6.36
N GLY A 13 2.55 19.24 -6.60
CA GLY A 13 2.33 20.35 -5.66
C GLY A 13 1.38 21.38 -6.22
N PRO A 14 1.09 22.45 -5.46
CA PRO A 14 0.17 23.50 -5.87
C PRO A 14 0.49 24.03 -7.26
N GLY A 15 -0.54 24.18 -8.10
CA GLY A 15 -0.41 24.64 -9.49
C GLY A 15 -0.08 23.56 -10.52
N ASN A 16 0.22 22.30 -10.10
CA ASN A 16 0.33 21.21 -11.04
C ASN A 16 -1.04 20.88 -11.65
N VAL A 17 -1.05 20.59 -12.95
CA VAL A 17 -2.28 20.40 -13.74
C VAL A 17 -2.71 18.94 -13.89
N ASN A 18 -1.91 17.99 -13.40
CA ASN A 18 -2.26 16.57 -13.48
C ASN A 18 -3.55 16.28 -12.72
N GLY A 19 -4.45 15.57 -13.39
CA GLY A 19 -5.75 15.24 -12.84
C GLY A 19 -6.70 14.65 -13.87
N SER A 20 -7.96 14.55 -13.51
CA SER A 20 -8.99 14.02 -14.42
C SER A 20 -9.22 14.91 -15.64
N PRO A 21 -9.57 14.33 -16.80
CA PRO A 21 -9.83 15.09 -18.03
C PRO A 21 -10.93 16.15 -17.91
N ASP A 22 -11.86 15.99 -16.99
CA ASP A 22 -12.93 16.96 -16.70
C ASP A 22 -12.54 18.03 -15.66
N GLY A 23 -11.32 17.97 -15.14
CA GLY A 23 -10.81 18.92 -14.14
C GLY A 23 -11.39 18.81 -12.73
N THR A 24 -12.22 17.77 -12.46
CA THR A 24 -12.89 17.60 -11.15
C THR A 24 -12.00 16.92 -10.10
N TYR A 25 -10.87 16.39 -10.49
CA TYR A 25 -9.89 15.76 -9.64
C TYR A 25 -8.48 16.28 -9.94
N LYS A 26 -7.71 16.59 -8.91
CA LYS A 26 -6.32 17.02 -9.02
C LYS A 26 -5.43 16.07 -8.24
N GLU A 27 -4.40 15.55 -8.91
CA GLU A 27 -3.48 14.58 -8.33
C GLU A 27 -2.75 15.12 -7.11
N TRP A 28 -2.23 16.37 -7.17
CA TRP A 28 -1.48 16.92 -6.05
C TRP A 28 -2.29 17.13 -4.76
N GLU A 29 -3.62 17.35 -4.88
CA GLU A 29 -4.53 17.43 -3.72
C GLU A 29 -4.71 16.06 -3.08
N PHE A 30 -4.87 15.02 -3.90
CA PHE A 30 -4.96 13.64 -3.44
C PHE A 30 -3.68 13.18 -2.76
N THR A 31 -2.52 13.39 -3.39
CA THR A 31 -1.24 12.90 -2.86
C THR A 31 -0.89 13.54 -1.52
N TRP A 32 -1.22 14.83 -1.36
CA TRP A 32 -1.08 15.53 -0.09
C TRP A 32 -2.02 14.99 0.97
N ASP A 33 -3.32 14.83 0.66
CA ASP A 33 -4.32 14.27 1.57
C ASP A 33 -3.93 12.85 2.01
N MET A 34 -3.49 12.01 1.08
CA MET A 34 -3.01 10.66 1.40
C MET A 34 -1.82 10.67 2.37
N ALA A 35 -0.84 11.53 2.15
CA ALA A 35 0.29 11.64 3.08
C ALA A 35 -0.15 12.09 4.48
N GLN A 36 -1.14 13.01 4.58
CA GLN A 36 -1.70 13.45 5.85
C GLN A 36 -2.50 12.34 6.57
N ARG A 37 -3.06 11.39 5.85
CA ARG A 37 -3.75 10.20 6.41
C ARG A 37 -2.76 9.12 6.84
N ILE A 38 -1.75 8.83 6.01
CA ILE A 38 -0.75 7.77 6.26
C ILE A 38 0.16 8.15 7.44
N LYS A 39 0.61 9.40 7.51
CA LYS A 39 1.54 9.87 8.53
C LYS A 39 1.09 9.54 9.97
N PRO A 40 -0.10 9.95 10.44
CA PRO A 40 -0.52 9.67 11.82
C PRO A 40 -0.69 8.16 12.08
N LEU A 41 -1.07 7.37 11.08
CA LEU A 41 -1.17 5.92 11.21
C LEU A 41 0.19 5.29 11.51
N LEU A 42 1.24 5.70 10.80
CA LEU A 42 2.61 5.24 11.04
C LEU A 42 3.16 5.74 12.38
N GLU A 43 2.93 7.01 12.72
CA GLU A 43 3.37 7.60 14.00
C GLU A 43 2.72 6.90 15.20
N ALA A 44 1.46 6.48 15.08
CA ALA A 44 0.78 5.66 16.09
C ALA A 44 1.44 4.29 16.31
N GLN A 45 2.14 3.75 15.29
CA GLN A 45 2.93 2.52 15.40
C GLN A 45 4.37 2.77 15.89
N GLY A 46 4.71 4.01 16.28
CA GLY A 46 6.06 4.38 16.71
C GLY A 46 7.07 4.55 15.57
N VAL A 47 6.59 4.67 14.33
CA VAL A 47 7.42 4.93 13.15
C VAL A 47 7.51 6.43 12.89
N GLY A 48 8.73 6.97 12.81
CA GLY A 48 8.96 8.37 12.44
C GLY A 48 8.65 8.63 10.97
N VAL A 49 8.08 9.80 10.64
CA VAL A 49 7.73 10.16 9.27
C VAL A 49 8.37 11.48 8.86
N VAL A 50 9.08 11.46 7.74
CA VAL A 50 9.60 12.65 7.05
C VAL A 50 8.78 12.87 5.78
N LEU A 51 8.40 14.10 5.50
CA LEU A 51 7.73 14.49 4.25
C LEU A 51 8.72 15.23 3.34
N THR A 52 8.68 14.94 2.04
CA THR A 52 9.54 15.64 1.06
C THR A 52 9.06 17.05 0.74
N LYS A 53 7.83 17.39 1.12
CA LYS A 53 7.26 18.74 0.91
C LYS A 53 6.34 19.15 2.05
N THR A 54 5.97 20.43 2.03
CA THR A 54 4.86 21.01 2.81
C THR A 54 3.61 21.18 1.94
N ALA A 55 2.52 21.71 2.51
CA ALA A 55 1.29 21.99 1.76
C ALA A 55 1.52 23.01 0.63
N ASP A 56 2.42 23.97 0.85
CA ASP A 56 2.53 25.17 0.03
C ASP A 56 3.70 25.17 -0.95
N ASN A 57 4.55 24.15 -0.93
CA ASN A 57 5.72 24.09 -1.80
C ASN A 57 5.63 22.95 -2.84
N TYR A 58 6.46 23.08 -3.88
CA TYR A 58 6.58 22.10 -4.95
C TYR A 58 8.07 21.84 -5.26
N PRO A 59 8.77 21.05 -4.42
CA PRO A 59 10.17 20.74 -4.66
C PRO A 59 10.36 19.95 -5.96
N SER A 60 11.48 20.18 -6.62
CA SER A 60 11.90 19.39 -7.79
C SER A 60 12.13 17.93 -7.40
N LEU A 61 12.10 17.01 -8.39
CA LEU A 61 12.32 15.57 -8.15
C LEU A 61 13.67 15.29 -7.47
N THR A 62 14.72 16.07 -7.82
CA THR A 62 16.03 15.93 -7.18
C THR A 62 16.01 16.42 -5.73
N GLU A 63 15.33 17.54 -5.43
CA GLU A 63 15.21 18.03 -4.05
C GLU A 63 14.47 17.03 -3.16
N ARG A 64 13.43 16.37 -3.67
CA ARG A 64 12.70 15.32 -2.95
C ARG A 64 13.61 14.16 -2.56
N ALA A 65 14.41 13.65 -3.51
CA ALA A 65 15.40 12.61 -3.25
C ALA A 65 16.46 13.08 -2.22
N ASN A 66 16.96 14.33 -2.34
CA ASN A 66 17.92 14.89 -1.40
C ASN A 66 17.36 15.02 0.02
N ILE A 67 16.09 15.41 0.18
CA ILE A 67 15.41 15.46 1.50
C ILE A 67 15.38 14.07 2.12
N SER A 68 14.99 13.05 1.33
CA SER A 68 15.00 11.65 1.75
C SER A 68 16.41 11.20 2.17
N ASN A 69 17.41 11.38 1.29
CA ASN A 69 18.77 10.93 1.54
C ASN A 69 19.40 11.60 2.77
N LYS A 70 19.10 12.87 3.02
CA LYS A 70 19.52 13.58 4.23
C LYS A 70 18.88 13.02 5.50
N ALA A 71 17.64 12.57 5.42
CA ALA A 71 16.92 11.99 6.55
C ALA A 71 17.30 10.54 6.84
N GLN A 72 17.95 9.83 5.88
CA GLN A 72 18.36 8.42 5.97
C GLN A 72 17.23 7.50 6.46
N PRO A 73 16.04 7.49 5.80
CA PRO A 73 14.93 6.66 6.23
C PRO A 73 15.18 5.18 5.91
N ASP A 74 14.47 4.30 6.59
CA ASP A 74 14.45 2.85 6.30
C ASP A 74 13.77 2.54 4.97
N CYS A 75 12.83 3.38 4.52
CA CYS A 75 12.24 3.31 3.19
C CYS A 75 11.66 4.65 2.72
N PHE A 76 11.47 4.74 1.41
CA PHE A 76 10.88 5.88 0.70
C PHE A 76 9.66 5.42 -0.09
N VAL A 77 8.53 6.12 0.10
CA VAL A 77 7.28 5.81 -0.59
C VAL A 77 6.74 7.08 -1.25
N SER A 78 6.77 7.12 -2.59
CA SER A 78 6.17 8.18 -3.39
C SER A 78 4.70 7.87 -3.68
N ILE A 79 3.86 8.88 -3.61
CA ILE A 79 2.39 8.79 -3.66
C ILE A 79 1.91 9.49 -4.91
N HIS A 80 1.23 8.77 -5.81
CA HIS A 80 0.78 9.26 -7.11
C HIS A 80 -0.55 8.67 -7.54
N THR A 81 -1.12 9.19 -8.62
CA THR A 81 -2.19 8.56 -9.42
C THR A 81 -1.83 8.62 -10.90
N ASN A 82 -2.02 7.50 -11.58
CA ASN A 82 -1.58 7.26 -12.93
C ASN A 82 -2.47 7.94 -13.98
N ALA A 83 -1.92 8.08 -15.18
CA ALA A 83 -2.63 8.50 -16.37
C ALA A 83 -2.38 7.51 -17.51
N ALA A 84 -3.39 7.32 -18.37
CA ALA A 84 -3.26 6.56 -19.59
C ALA A 84 -3.98 7.26 -20.75
N GLY A 85 -3.50 7.02 -21.96
CA GLY A 85 -4.01 7.67 -23.17
C GLY A 85 -3.40 9.06 -23.39
N GLU A 86 -3.95 9.80 -24.38
CA GLU A 86 -3.43 11.07 -24.86
C GLU A 86 -4.23 12.28 -24.34
N GLY A 87 -4.53 12.31 -23.02
CA GLY A 87 -5.20 13.43 -22.37
C GLY A 87 -6.72 13.32 -22.23
N GLY A 88 -7.33 12.19 -22.62
CA GLY A 88 -8.75 11.90 -22.47
C GLY A 88 -9.04 10.81 -21.43
N TRP A 89 -10.30 10.42 -21.32
CA TRP A 89 -10.71 9.27 -20.52
C TRP A 89 -10.16 7.96 -21.12
N SER A 90 -9.74 7.04 -20.26
CA SER A 90 -9.13 5.75 -20.60
C SER A 90 -9.84 4.61 -19.87
N SER A 91 -9.71 3.39 -20.38
CA SER A 91 -10.18 2.17 -19.73
C SER A 91 -9.13 1.55 -18.77
N ALA A 92 -7.89 2.06 -18.76
CA ALA A 92 -6.88 1.60 -17.81
C ALA A 92 -7.32 1.91 -16.37
N SER A 93 -7.21 0.93 -15.47
CA SER A 93 -7.67 1.04 -14.08
C SER A 93 -6.85 0.17 -13.14
N GLY A 94 -6.98 0.45 -11.85
CA GLY A 94 -6.38 -0.33 -10.77
C GLY A 94 -5.01 0.17 -10.32
N LEU A 95 -4.62 -0.24 -9.13
CA LEU A 95 -3.38 0.17 -8.47
C LEU A 95 -2.18 -0.61 -9.02
N GLU A 96 -1.05 0.09 -9.18
CA GLU A 96 0.26 -0.50 -9.47
C GLU A 96 1.38 0.22 -8.71
N ILE A 97 2.52 -0.44 -8.55
CA ILE A 97 3.67 0.09 -7.80
C ILE A 97 4.92 0.00 -8.67
N TYR A 98 5.63 1.11 -8.77
CA TYR A 98 6.90 1.20 -9.49
C TYR A 98 8.09 1.08 -8.53
N THR A 99 9.11 0.35 -8.98
CA THR A 99 10.45 0.32 -8.38
C THR A 99 11.51 0.56 -9.45
N SER A 100 12.76 0.85 -9.04
CA SER A 100 13.83 1.14 -10.01
C SER A 100 14.41 -0.10 -10.70
N ALA A 101 14.00 -1.31 -10.40
CA ALA A 101 14.42 -2.60 -10.94
C ALA A 101 15.18 -3.48 -9.91
N GLY A 102 15.63 -4.63 -10.37
CA GLY A 102 16.38 -5.60 -9.57
C GLY A 102 15.59 -6.89 -9.25
N PRO A 103 16.22 -7.88 -8.62
CA PRO A 103 15.54 -9.12 -8.28
C PRO A 103 14.45 -8.89 -7.22
N MET A 104 13.46 -9.77 -7.14
CA MET A 104 12.36 -9.67 -6.15
C MET A 104 12.87 -9.69 -4.70
N THR A 105 14.08 -10.16 -4.43
CA THR A 105 14.74 -10.11 -3.13
C THR A 105 15.38 -8.75 -2.79
N ALA A 106 15.48 -7.83 -3.74
CA ALA A 106 15.95 -6.47 -3.48
C ALA A 106 14.95 -5.74 -2.56
N GLN A 107 15.42 -5.03 -1.54
CA GLN A 107 14.59 -4.43 -0.49
C GLN A 107 13.47 -3.53 -1.05
N ARG A 108 13.70 -2.79 -2.16
CA ARG A 108 12.67 -2.02 -2.84
C ARG A 108 11.51 -2.89 -3.39
N ASN A 109 11.82 -4.10 -3.87
CA ASN A 109 10.82 -5.03 -4.38
C ASN A 109 10.14 -5.80 -3.23
N VAL A 110 10.85 -6.06 -2.13
CA VAL A 110 10.26 -6.56 -0.90
C VAL A 110 9.25 -5.56 -0.34
N LEU A 111 9.60 -4.26 -0.28
CA LEU A 111 8.67 -3.19 0.13
C LEU A 111 7.43 -3.15 -0.78
N ALA A 112 7.62 -3.16 -2.11
CA ALA A 112 6.52 -3.18 -3.07
C ALA A 112 5.62 -4.42 -2.88
N SER A 113 6.19 -5.60 -2.62
CA SER A 113 5.43 -6.83 -2.39
C SER A 113 4.60 -6.76 -1.11
N LYS A 114 5.14 -6.20 -0.01
CA LYS A 114 4.39 -6.00 1.24
C LYS A 114 3.20 -5.05 1.04
N LEU A 115 3.42 -3.97 0.31
CA LEU A 115 2.35 -3.02 -0.05
C LEU A 115 1.27 -3.68 -0.93
N VAL A 116 1.66 -4.44 -1.96
CA VAL A 116 0.71 -5.18 -2.82
C VAL A 116 -0.14 -6.14 -2.00
N ASN A 117 0.48 -6.90 -1.08
CA ASN A 117 -0.24 -7.82 -0.20
C ASN A 117 -1.24 -7.07 0.70
N ALA A 118 -0.84 -5.96 1.30
CA ALA A 118 -1.72 -5.14 2.14
C ALA A 118 -2.90 -4.56 1.34
N PHE A 119 -2.68 -4.07 0.13
CA PHE A 119 -3.76 -3.61 -0.75
C PHE A 119 -4.69 -4.73 -1.17
N HIS A 120 -4.15 -5.89 -1.51
CA HIS A 120 -4.95 -7.07 -1.85
C HIS A 120 -5.84 -7.50 -0.66
N ALA A 121 -5.27 -7.59 0.54
CA ALA A 121 -6.01 -7.91 1.77
C ALA A 121 -7.13 -6.89 2.08
N ALA A 122 -6.90 -5.61 1.75
CA ALA A 122 -7.91 -4.56 1.87
C ALA A 122 -8.97 -4.55 0.74
N GLY A 123 -8.91 -5.49 -0.20
CA GLY A 123 -9.84 -5.56 -1.34
C GLY A 123 -9.70 -4.39 -2.32
N VAL A 124 -8.49 -3.85 -2.47
CA VAL A 124 -8.18 -2.82 -3.46
C VAL A 124 -7.97 -3.47 -4.83
N ALA A 125 -8.56 -2.91 -5.86
CA ALA A 125 -8.38 -3.39 -7.23
C ALA A 125 -6.94 -3.16 -7.70
N LEU A 126 -6.21 -4.26 -7.95
CA LEU A 126 -4.84 -4.24 -8.46
C LEU A 126 -4.82 -4.53 -9.96
N ARG A 127 -3.79 -4.05 -10.65
CA ARG A 127 -3.49 -4.51 -12.01
C ARG A 127 -3.01 -5.96 -12.00
N SER A 128 -3.13 -6.65 -13.13
CA SER A 128 -2.70 -8.05 -13.29
C SER A 128 -1.22 -8.28 -12.93
N GLU A 129 -0.38 -7.30 -13.22
CA GLU A 129 1.03 -7.25 -12.81
C GLU A 129 1.24 -5.97 -12.00
N PRO A 130 1.00 -5.98 -10.69
CA PRO A 130 0.95 -4.76 -9.90
C PRO A 130 2.32 -4.17 -9.58
N ILE A 131 3.43 -4.92 -9.75
CA ILE A 131 4.79 -4.39 -9.56
C ILE A 131 5.42 -4.17 -10.93
N LYS A 132 5.83 -2.94 -11.19
CA LYS A 132 6.49 -2.49 -12.42
C LYS A 132 7.88 -1.95 -12.13
N HIS A 133 8.73 -1.94 -13.14
CA HIS A 133 10.08 -1.38 -13.03
C HIS A 133 10.24 -0.20 -13.97
N ASN A 134 10.73 0.92 -13.44
CA ASN A 134 11.08 2.09 -14.24
C ASN A 134 12.31 2.79 -13.64
N ILE A 135 13.43 2.67 -14.31
CA ILE A 135 14.71 3.26 -13.90
C ILE A 135 14.79 4.77 -14.19
N GLU A 136 13.86 5.33 -14.98
CA GLU A 136 13.85 6.74 -15.37
C GLU A 136 13.12 7.62 -14.33
N LEU A 137 12.38 7.01 -13.38
CA LEU A 137 11.74 7.74 -12.31
C LEU A 137 12.79 8.32 -11.36
N THR A 138 13.06 9.60 -11.51
CA THR A 138 14.14 10.34 -10.82
C THR A 138 14.12 10.12 -9.30
N VAL A 139 12.94 10.16 -8.67
CA VAL A 139 12.82 9.97 -7.21
C VAL A 139 13.21 8.57 -6.77
N LEU A 140 12.95 7.54 -7.60
CA LEU A 140 13.37 6.16 -7.33
C LEU A 140 14.85 5.93 -7.64
N ALA A 141 15.36 6.57 -8.70
CA ALA A 141 16.74 6.40 -9.15
C ALA A 141 17.76 7.12 -8.26
N LYS A 142 17.37 8.24 -7.63
CA LYS A 142 18.26 9.09 -6.82
C LYS A 142 18.09 8.93 -5.31
N THR A 143 17.13 8.13 -4.86
CA THR A 143 16.93 7.86 -3.44
C THR A 143 17.76 6.64 -3.02
N ASP A 144 18.53 6.80 -1.93
CA ASP A 144 19.44 5.78 -1.39
C ASP A 144 18.68 4.65 -0.65
N ALA A 145 17.58 5.00 0.02
CA ALA A 145 16.73 4.04 0.73
C ALA A 145 15.99 3.11 -0.24
N PRO A 146 15.53 1.93 0.23
CA PRO A 146 14.56 1.13 -0.49
C PRO A 146 13.35 1.99 -0.91
N ALA A 147 13.15 2.20 -2.22
CA ALA A 147 12.20 3.16 -2.76
C ALA A 147 11.14 2.51 -3.65
N CYS A 148 9.89 2.91 -3.48
CA CYS A 148 8.82 2.61 -4.42
C CYS A 148 7.92 3.83 -4.65
N LEU A 149 7.15 3.81 -5.74
CA LEU A 149 6.16 4.80 -6.11
C LEU A 149 4.83 4.07 -6.31
N ILE A 150 3.80 4.49 -5.60
CA ILE A 150 2.46 3.90 -5.67
C ILE A 150 1.59 4.75 -6.57
N GLU A 151 1.04 4.13 -7.60
CA GLU A 151 -0.03 4.66 -8.44
C GLU A 151 -1.35 4.09 -7.95
N TYR A 152 -2.11 4.86 -7.16
CA TYR A 152 -3.31 4.40 -6.46
C TYR A 152 -4.52 4.12 -7.35
N GLY A 153 -4.39 4.33 -8.64
CA GLY A 153 -5.40 4.19 -9.69
C GLY A 153 -5.17 5.21 -10.78
N PHE A 154 -6.01 5.22 -11.79
CA PHE A 154 -5.87 6.09 -12.96
C PHE A 154 -6.81 7.30 -12.86
N HIS A 155 -6.26 8.50 -12.75
CA HIS A 155 -7.07 9.72 -12.79
C HIS A 155 -7.65 10.02 -14.18
N THR A 156 -7.29 9.22 -15.19
CA THR A 156 -7.92 9.19 -16.51
C THR A 156 -8.99 8.10 -16.65
N ASN A 157 -9.35 7.37 -15.56
CA ASN A 157 -10.44 6.41 -15.53
C ASN A 157 -11.58 6.93 -14.66
N LYS A 158 -12.80 6.97 -15.21
CA LYS A 158 -13.96 7.52 -14.50
C LYS A 158 -14.28 6.78 -13.20
N THR A 159 -14.20 5.46 -13.21
CA THR A 159 -14.47 4.64 -12.02
C THR A 159 -13.40 4.84 -10.97
N ASP A 160 -12.10 4.82 -11.35
CA ASP A 160 -11.02 5.07 -10.41
C ASP A 160 -11.12 6.47 -9.79
N VAL A 161 -11.47 7.50 -10.58
CA VAL A 161 -11.65 8.89 -10.07
C VAL A 161 -12.73 8.97 -9.00
N GLU A 162 -13.86 8.27 -9.16
CA GLU A 162 -14.89 8.26 -8.12
C GLU A 162 -14.40 7.60 -6.83
N TYR A 163 -13.66 6.49 -6.92
CA TYR A 163 -13.00 5.89 -5.75
C TYR A 163 -11.94 6.82 -5.14
N LEU A 164 -11.09 7.45 -5.96
CA LEU A 164 -10.05 8.37 -5.48
C LEU A 164 -10.60 9.64 -4.84
N LYS A 165 -11.84 10.03 -5.14
CA LYS A 165 -12.57 11.12 -4.46
C LYS A 165 -13.23 10.67 -3.16
N ASP A 166 -13.56 9.39 -3.01
CA ASP A 166 -14.28 8.87 -1.85
C ASP A 166 -13.39 8.87 -0.60
N THR A 167 -13.84 9.56 0.44
CA THR A 167 -13.08 9.71 1.69
C THR A 167 -12.82 8.38 2.39
N LYS A 168 -13.81 7.47 2.41
CA LYS A 168 -13.66 6.16 3.07
C LYS A 168 -12.69 5.27 2.28
N TYR A 169 -12.70 5.39 0.96
CA TYR A 169 -11.75 4.67 0.14
C TYR A 169 -10.33 5.18 0.34
N ARG A 170 -10.12 6.50 0.49
CA ARG A 170 -8.82 7.07 0.88
C ARG A 170 -8.35 6.57 2.25
N ASP A 171 -9.25 6.48 3.23
CA ASP A 171 -8.92 5.92 4.56
C ASP A 171 -8.45 4.46 4.43
N LYS A 172 -9.17 3.64 3.66
CA LYS A 172 -8.78 2.27 3.35
C LYS A 172 -7.41 2.19 2.67
N LEU A 173 -7.15 3.03 1.67
CA LEU A 173 -5.86 3.09 0.97
C LEU A 173 -4.72 3.51 1.92
N ALA A 174 -4.96 4.50 2.78
CA ALA A 174 -3.97 5.00 3.74
C ALA A 174 -3.62 3.93 4.78
N GLU A 175 -4.61 3.23 5.31
CA GLU A 175 -4.41 2.14 6.27
C GLU A 175 -3.65 0.97 5.63
N ALA A 176 -4.03 0.54 4.42
CA ALA A 176 -3.32 -0.52 3.70
C ALA A 176 -1.87 -0.12 3.40
N THR A 177 -1.61 1.14 3.04
CA THR A 177 -0.26 1.66 2.83
C THR A 177 0.56 1.59 4.14
N ALA A 178 0.00 2.07 5.25
CA ALA A 178 0.67 2.04 6.54
C ALA A 178 0.94 0.62 7.03
N LYS A 179 -0.02 -0.31 6.87
CA LYS A 179 0.16 -1.74 7.18
C LYS A 179 1.28 -2.38 6.36
N GLY A 180 1.31 -2.15 5.04
CA GLY A 180 2.37 -2.68 4.17
C GLY A 180 3.76 -2.15 4.53
N ILE A 181 3.87 -0.87 4.89
CA ILE A 181 5.11 -0.26 5.39
C ILE A 181 5.51 -0.89 6.73
N CYS A 182 4.61 -1.02 7.69
CA CYS A 182 4.88 -1.66 8.98
C CYS A 182 5.36 -3.10 8.81
N GLU A 183 4.73 -3.86 7.93
CA GLU A 183 5.15 -5.24 7.61
C GLU A 183 6.56 -5.29 7.02
N PHE A 184 6.91 -4.34 6.13
CA PHE A 184 8.27 -4.22 5.61
C PHE A 184 9.31 -3.92 6.69
N LEU A 185 8.97 -3.05 7.64
CA LEU A 185 9.84 -2.66 8.76
C LEU A 185 9.90 -3.70 9.90
N GLY A 186 9.05 -4.73 9.85
CA GLY A 186 8.92 -5.68 10.96
C GLY A 186 8.28 -5.08 12.21
N VAL A 187 7.45 -4.04 12.04
CA VAL A 187 6.68 -3.38 13.09
C VAL A 187 5.30 -4.03 13.15
N ALA A 188 4.95 -4.59 14.32
CA ALA A 188 3.63 -5.15 14.53
C ALA A 188 2.57 -4.04 14.50
N TRP A 189 1.51 -4.24 13.70
CA TRP A 189 0.41 -3.28 13.61
C TRP A 189 -0.41 -3.28 14.91
N GLN A 190 -0.48 -2.13 15.58
CA GLN A 190 -1.24 -1.95 16.81
C GLN A 190 -2.52 -1.15 16.53
N GLY A 191 -3.40 -1.68 15.73
CA GLY A 191 -4.69 -1.07 15.40
C GLY A 191 -5.86 -2.04 15.54
N GLU A 192 -5.53 -3.28 15.85
CA GLU A 192 -6.50 -4.36 16.10
C GLU A 192 -6.63 -4.72 17.59
N THR A 193 -6.12 -3.90 18.51
CA THR A 193 -6.41 -4.07 19.94
C THR A 193 -7.75 -3.42 20.26
N GLY A 194 -8.86 -4.12 19.97
CA GLY A 194 -10.12 -3.68 20.51
C GLY A 194 -11.34 -3.71 19.60
N ALA A 195 -11.41 -4.62 18.68
CA ALA A 195 -12.65 -5.28 18.38
C ALA A 195 -12.45 -6.73 18.78
N ASP A 196 -12.94 -7.08 19.96
CA ASP A 196 -13.26 -8.47 20.28
C ASP A 196 -14.12 -8.98 19.14
N SER A 197 -13.52 -9.57 18.34
CA SER A 197 -13.65 -10.24 17.11
C SER A 197 -14.90 -11.09 17.00
N ALA A 198 -15.92 -10.50 16.49
CA ALA A 198 -16.85 -11.26 15.65
C ALA A 198 -16.12 -11.90 14.43
N GLU A 199 -14.88 -11.48 14.12
CA GLU A 199 -14.05 -12.01 13.03
C GLU A 199 -13.18 -13.22 13.43
N ASP A 200 -12.85 -13.36 14.74
CA ASP A 200 -12.07 -14.50 15.24
C ASP A 200 -12.97 -15.69 15.68
N THR A 201 -14.27 -15.57 15.48
CA THR A 201 -15.19 -16.69 15.67
C THR A 201 -15.68 -17.18 14.32
N PRO A 202 -15.71 -18.51 14.08
CA PRO A 202 -16.28 -19.06 12.87
C PRO A 202 -17.78 -18.71 12.77
N ASP A 203 -18.29 -18.58 11.55
CA ASP A 203 -19.72 -18.45 11.33
C ASP A 203 -20.46 -19.65 11.92
N VAL A 204 -21.67 -19.45 12.41
CA VAL A 204 -22.47 -20.49 13.09
C VAL A 204 -22.57 -21.80 12.28
N TRP A 205 -22.67 -21.69 10.95
CA TRP A 205 -22.72 -22.85 10.05
C TRP A 205 -21.40 -23.64 9.97
N ALA A 206 -20.26 -22.98 10.27
CA ALA A 206 -18.92 -23.57 10.17
C ALA A 206 -18.34 -23.94 11.55
N ALA A 207 -18.91 -23.48 12.65
CA ALA A 207 -18.34 -23.55 13.99
C ALA A 207 -17.93 -24.97 14.40
N GLU A 208 -18.81 -25.95 14.24
CA GLU A 208 -18.53 -27.35 14.62
C GLU A 208 -17.39 -27.96 13.79
N ALA A 209 -17.36 -27.70 12.47
CA ALA A 209 -16.32 -28.19 11.60
C ALA A 209 -14.96 -27.52 11.88
N TRP A 210 -14.99 -26.23 12.20
CA TRP A 210 -13.82 -25.44 12.58
C TRP A 210 -13.19 -25.96 13.89
N GLU A 211 -14.00 -26.19 14.94
CA GLU A 211 -13.52 -26.74 16.21
C GLU A 211 -12.92 -28.14 16.03
N LYS A 212 -13.57 -29.00 15.27
CA LYS A 212 -13.04 -30.32 14.96
C LYS A 212 -11.68 -30.24 14.24
N ALA A 213 -11.56 -29.34 13.27
CA ALA A 213 -10.31 -29.18 12.52
C ALA A 213 -9.18 -28.65 13.41
N ARG A 214 -9.47 -27.71 14.30
CA ARG A 214 -8.54 -27.19 15.32
C ARG A 214 -8.11 -28.31 16.29
N ASP A 215 -9.07 -28.99 16.89
CA ASP A 215 -8.82 -29.99 17.92
C ASP A 215 -8.04 -31.21 17.37
N ASN A 216 -8.17 -31.48 16.07
CA ASN A 216 -7.40 -32.51 15.39
C ASN A 216 -6.06 -31.98 14.80
N GLY A 217 -5.69 -30.73 15.07
CA GLY A 217 -4.43 -30.13 14.60
C GLY A 217 -4.37 -29.90 13.09
N VAL A 218 -5.50 -29.91 12.38
CA VAL A 218 -5.57 -29.61 10.95
C VAL A 218 -5.40 -28.12 10.69
N LEU A 219 -6.05 -27.29 11.53
CA LEU A 219 -5.94 -25.84 11.53
C LEU A 219 -5.33 -25.33 12.84
N ASP A 220 -4.78 -24.12 12.81
CA ASP A 220 -4.22 -23.48 14.02
C ASP A 220 -5.28 -22.85 14.93
N GLY A 221 -6.53 -22.76 14.47
CA GLY A 221 -7.64 -22.19 15.21
C GLY A 221 -7.76 -20.66 15.13
N THR A 222 -6.96 -20.02 14.28
CA THR A 222 -6.99 -18.57 14.06
C THR A 222 -7.61 -18.21 12.71
N ARG A 223 -8.11 -16.99 12.58
CA ARG A 223 -8.59 -16.40 11.31
C ARG A 223 -9.63 -17.24 10.56
N PRO A 224 -10.75 -17.63 11.19
CA PRO A 224 -11.74 -18.54 10.61
C PRO A 224 -12.44 -18.02 9.34
N ARG A 225 -12.34 -16.73 9.04
CA ARG A 225 -12.99 -16.07 7.89
C ARG A 225 -12.02 -15.61 6.80
N ASP A 226 -10.72 -15.80 7.01
CA ASP A 226 -9.72 -15.45 6.01
C ASP A 226 -9.71 -16.40 4.83
N ASN A 227 -9.35 -15.89 3.66
CA ASN A 227 -9.16 -16.74 2.48
C ASN A 227 -7.89 -17.58 2.64
N MET A 228 -8.04 -18.88 2.45
CA MET A 228 -6.91 -19.81 2.45
C MET A 228 -6.09 -19.68 1.16
N THR A 229 -4.78 -19.58 1.29
CA THR A 229 -3.87 -19.65 0.15
C THR A 229 -3.75 -21.07 -0.40
N ARG A 230 -3.26 -21.23 -1.65
CA ARG A 230 -2.99 -22.56 -2.21
C ARG A 230 -1.94 -23.34 -1.41
N GLN A 231 -1.00 -22.65 -0.77
CA GLN A 231 0.02 -23.28 0.09
C GLN A 231 -0.60 -23.79 1.40
N GLU A 232 -1.43 -22.99 2.06
CA GLU A 232 -2.16 -23.40 3.26
C GLU A 232 -3.09 -24.56 2.97
N LEU A 233 -3.81 -24.55 1.84
CA LEU A 233 -4.64 -25.66 1.40
C LEU A 233 -3.80 -26.94 1.21
N ALA A 234 -2.64 -26.87 0.59
CA ALA A 234 -1.76 -28.02 0.41
C ALA A 234 -1.32 -28.61 1.76
N VAL A 235 -0.96 -27.79 2.74
CA VAL A 235 -0.63 -28.23 4.11
C VAL A 235 -1.83 -28.89 4.79
N VAL A 236 -3.03 -28.37 4.61
CA VAL A 236 -4.26 -28.98 5.15
C VAL A 236 -4.53 -30.34 4.53
N LEU A 237 -4.40 -30.45 3.20
CA LEU A 237 -4.60 -31.73 2.49
C LEU A 237 -3.57 -32.78 2.90
N ASP A 238 -2.30 -32.38 3.09
CA ASP A 238 -1.23 -33.26 3.59
C ASP A 238 -1.55 -33.78 5.01
N ARG A 239 -1.96 -32.91 5.95
CA ARG A 239 -2.36 -33.30 7.31
C ARG A 239 -3.56 -34.23 7.33
N LEU A 240 -4.42 -34.18 6.34
CA LEU A 240 -5.55 -35.04 6.15
C LEU A 240 -5.21 -36.34 5.39
N ASN A 241 -3.96 -36.55 4.99
CA ASN A 241 -3.49 -37.65 4.14
C ASN A 241 -4.28 -37.76 2.82
N LEU A 242 -4.61 -36.63 2.19
CA LEU A 242 -5.34 -36.55 0.93
C LEU A 242 -4.43 -36.33 -0.29
N ILE A 243 -3.16 -36.03 -0.06
CA ILE A 243 -2.09 -35.91 -1.07
C ILE A 243 -0.81 -36.56 -0.56
#